data_a2a87e4b2744037405a7b8a978af6fa6
#
_entry.id   a2a87e4b2744037405a7b8a978af6fa6
#
_cell.length_a   1.000
_cell.length_b   1.000
_cell.length_c   1.000
_cell.angle_alpha   90.00
_cell.angle_beta   90.00
_cell.angle_gamma   90.00
#
_symmetry.space_group_name_H-M   'P 1'
#
loop_
_entity.id
_entity.type
_entity.pdbx_description
1 polymer ?
#
loop_
_entity_poly.entity_id
_entity_poly.type
_entity_poly.pdbx_seq_one_letter_code
_entity_poly.pdbx_strand_id
1 'polypeptide(L)'
;MLKWRTALMLFAALALPVSAHAYEAWRGPTGLLKHTEEKSFDGYTVLAPLGSTKTFLIDNDANIINVWESEYRNGSSAIMLPNGHLLRGSTLPREEIAVPFGGFAGLLEEFDWEGNKVWELKVNSRKGVFHHGMQRLAN
;
A
#
# COMPACT_ATOMS: atom_id res chain seq x y z
N MET A 1 13.42 -6.30 -62.31
CA MET A 1 12.58 -5.43 -61.42
C MET A 1 11.86 -6.21 -60.30
N LEU A 2 11.83 -7.53 -60.32
CA LEU A 2 11.14 -8.34 -59.28
C LEU A 2 11.96 -8.51 -58.00
N LYS A 3 13.27 -8.51 -58.05
CA LYS A 3 14.18 -8.77 -56.90
C LYS A 3 14.20 -7.67 -55.83
N TRP A 4 13.90 -6.45 -56.19
CA TRP A 4 13.88 -5.32 -55.24
C TRP A 4 12.59 -5.24 -54.40
N ARG A 5 11.47 -5.71 -54.95
CA ARG A 5 10.19 -5.74 -54.22
C ARG A 5 10.20 -6.80 -53.11
N THR A 6 10.85 -7.96 -53.38
CA THR A 6 10.99 -9.03 -52.37
C THR A 6 11.93 -8.64 -51.25
N ALA A 7 13.01 -7.91 -51.54
CA ALA A 7 13.93 -7.42 -50.51
C ALA A 7 13.26 -6.35 -49.62
N LEU A 8 12.41 -5.47 -50.18
CA LEU A 8 11.66 -4.47 -49.41
C LEU A 8 10.61 -5.12 -48.51
N MET A 9 9.94 -6.19 -48.93
CA MET A 9 8.99 -6.92 -48.11
C MET A 9 9.65 -7.68 -46.98
N LEU A 10 10.84 -8.24 -47.19
CA LEU A 10 11.61 -8.90 -46.10
C LEU A 10 12.08 -7.87 -45.05
N PHE A 11 12.46 -6.66 -45.45
CA PHE A 11 12.89 -5.62 -44.52
C PHE A 11 11.72 -5.03 -43.71
N ALA A 12 10.53 -4.93 -44.33
CA ALA A 12 9.31 -4.50 -43.65
C ALA A 12 8.82 -5.54 -42.63
N ALA A 13 9.03 -6.84 -42.87
CA ALA A 13 8.67 -7.92 -41.92
C ALA A 13 9.57 -7.98 -40.71
N LEU A 14 10.82 -7.49 -40.79
CA LEU A 14 11.76 -7.40 -39.68
C LEU A 14 11.57 -6.15 -38.81
N ALA A 15 10.75 -5.20 -39.26
CA ALA A 15 10.44 -3.96 -38.51
C ALA A 15 9.11 -4.00 -37.76
N LEU A 16 8.54 -5.19 -37.54
CA LEU A 16 7.39 -5.32 -36.64
C LEU A 16 7.85 -4.94 -35.24
N PRO A 17 7.21 -3.97 -34.57
CA PRO A 17 7.54 -3.62 -33.22
C PRO A 17 7.28 -4.84 -32.35
N VAL A 18 8.34 -5.43 -31.82
CA VAL A 18 8.23 -6.36 -30.70
C VAL A 18 7.62 -5.52 -29.61
N SER A 19 6.37 -5.79 -29.26
CA SER A 19 5.72 -5.19 -28.10
C SER A 19 6.57 -5.58 -26.88
N ALA A 20 7.49 -4.71 -26.48
CA ALA A 20 8.17 -4.85 -25.21
C ALA A 20 7.11 -4.64 -24.13
N HIS A 21 6.59 -5.73 -23.59
CA HIS A 21 5.81 -5.68 -22.37
C HIS A 21 6.75 -5.26 -21.24
N ALA A 22 6.91 -3.95 -21.08
CA ALA A 22 7.78 -3.35 -20.06
C ALA A 22 7.23 -3.49 -18.64
N TYR A 23 6.20 -4.27 -18.43
CA TYR A 23 5.57 -4.46 -17.13
C TYR A 23 5.34 -5.94 -16.84
N GLU A 24 6.41 -6.63 -16.48
CA GLU A 24 6.25 -7.87 -15.75
C GLU A 24 6.17 -7.53 -14.27
N ALA A 25 4.96 -7.56 -13.71
CA ALA A 25 4.82 -7.68 -12.26
C ALA A 25 5.51 -8.99 -11.87
N TRP A 26 6.64 -8.92 -11.22
CA TRP A 26 7.31 -10.10 -10.71
C TRP A 26 6.38 -10.80 -9.71
N ARG A 27 5.84 -11.93 -10.10
CA ARG A 27 5.15 -12.84 -9.21
C ARG A 27 6.19 -13.77 -8.60
N GLY A 28 6.93 -13.22 -7.64
CA GLY A 28 7.83 -14.02 -6.82
C GLY A 28 7.05 -14.86 -5.78
N PRO A 29 7.75 -15.71 -5.05
CA PRO A 29 7.19 -16.42 -3.92
C PRO A 29 6.66 -15.42 -2.90
N THR A 30 5.52 -15.74 -2.25
CA THR A 30 4.87 -14.95 -1.21
C THR A 30 5.07 -15.60 0.15
N GLY A 31 4.90 -14.84 1.22
CA GLY A 31 5.13 -15.26 2.59
C GLY A 31 6.54 -14.92 3.05
N LEU A 32 7.01 -15.59 4.09
CA LEU A 32 8.37 -15.39 4.61
C LEU A 32 9.41 -15.94 3.63
N LEU A 33 10.20 -15.07 3.04
CA LEU A 33 11.25 -15.46 2.09
C LEU A 33 12.58 -15.72 2.78
N LYS A 34 12.87 -14.99 3.85
CA LYS A 34 14.11 -15.12 4.63
C LYS A 34 13.92 -14.50 6.00
N HIS A 35 14.36 -15.22 7.02
CA HIS A 35 14.53 -14.71 8.37
C HIS A 35 15.94 -15.06 8.84
N THR A 36 16.64 -14.12 9.47
CA THR A 36 17.94 -14.33 10.08
C THR A 36 17.82 -13.86 11.53
N GLU A 37 17.60 -14.82 12.42
CA GLU A 37 17.25 -14.59 13.82
C GLU A 37 18.23 -13.63 14.51
N GLU A 38 19.54 -13.87 14.37
CA GLU A 38 20.57 -13.06 15.04
C GLU A 38 20.68 -11.62 14.53
N LYS A 39 20.00 -11.31 13.41
CA LYS A 39 20.00 -9.99 12.77
C LYS A 39 18.64 -9.30 12.79
N SER A 40 17.61 -10.01 13.21
CA SER A 40 16.25 -9.48 13.31
C SER A 40 16.00 -8.89 14.69
N PHE A 41 15.28 -7.79 14.74
CA PHE A 41 14.69 -7.30 15.99
C PHE A 41 13.58 -8.28 16.39
N ASP A 42 13.60 -8.72 17.65
CA ASP A 42 12.54 -9.58 18.18
C ASP A 42 11.30 -8.73 18.46
N GLY A 43 10.27 -8.91 17.64
CA GLY A 43 9.05 -8.10 17.73
C GLY A 43 8.05 -8.35 16.61
N TYR A 44 7.21 -7.34 16.38
CA TYR A 44 6.11 -7.42 15.43
C TYR A 44 6.20 -6.31 14.39
N THR A 45 5.64 -6.57 13.21
CA THR A 45 5.56 -5.61 12.11
C THR A 45 4.11 -5.29 11.81
N VAL A 46 3.78 -3.99 11.79
CA VAL A 46 2.50 -3.51 11.26
C VAL A 46 2.61 -3.41 9.75
N LEU A 47 1.76 -4.12 9.04
CA LEU A 47 1.70 -4.14 7.57
C LEU A 47 0.35 -3.59 7.10
N ALA A 48 0.36 -2.43 6.45
CA ALA A 48 -0.82 -1.74 5.94
C ALA A 48 -0.74 -1.54 4.42
N PRO A 49 -1.09 -2.54 3.60
CA PRO A 49 -1.02 -2.44 2.13
C PRO A 49 -1.99 -1.37 1.61
N LEU A 50 -1.52 -0.42 0.80
CA LEU A 50 -2.29 0.74 0.33
C LEU A 50 -3.57 0.40 -0.44
N GLY A 51 -3.61 -0.74 -1.12
CA GLY A 51 -4.81 -1.20 -1.84
C GLY A 51 -5.83 -1.94 -0.99
N SER A 52 -5.51 -2.24 0.28
CA SER A 52 -6.32 -3.07 1.18
C SER A 52 -7.09 -2.23 2.18
N THR A 53 -8.26 -2.72 2.59
CA THR A 53 -9.00 -2.23 3.77
C THR A 53 -8.43 -2.81 5.07
N LYS A 54 -7.61 -3.87 4.99
CA LYS A 54 -7.05 -4.59 6.13
C LYS A 54 -5.66 -4.10 6.48
N THR A 55 -5.39 -4.01 7.78
CA THR A 55 -4.08 -3.82 8.38
C THR A 55 -3.73 -5.05 9.20
N PHE A 56 -2.52 -5.53 9.09
CA PHE A 56 -2.06 -6.76 9.72
C PHE A 56 -0.97 -6.47 10.76
N LEU A 57 -0.96 -7.21 11.83
CA LEU A 57 0.18 -7.36 12.72
C LEU A 57 0.77 -8.74 12.49
N ILE A 58 2.05 -8.81 12.17
CA ILE A 58 2.75 -10.07 11.89
C ILE A 58 3.97 -10.20 12.79
N ASP A 59 4.33 -11.43 13.13
CA ASP A 59 5.60 -11.76 13.78
C ASP A 59 6.74 -11.94 12.77
N ASN A 60 7.93 -12.29 13.27
CA ASN A 60 9.12 -12.50 12.45
C ASN A 60 9.05 -13.77 11.59
N ASP A 61 8.13 -14.68 11.87
CA ASP A 61 7.86 -15.89 11.08
C ASP A 61 6.75 -15.69 10.05
N ALA A 62 6.28 -14.43 9.90
CA ALA A 62 5.17 -14.02 9.05
C ALA A 62 3.82 -14.64 9.43
N ASN A 63 3.65 -15.09 10.69
CA ASN A 63 2.35 -15.45 11.20
C ASN A 63 1.53 -14.18 11.44
N ILE A 64 0.26 -14.23 11.08
CA ILE A 64 -0.69 -13.14 11.36
C ILE A 64 -1.11 -13.23 12.82
N ILE A 65 -0.77 -12.20 13.60
CA ILE A 65 -1.09 -12.09 15.03
C ILE A 65 -2.43 -11.39 15.24
N ASN A 66 -2.70 -10.33 14.44
CA ASN A 66 -3.99 -9.64 14.45
C ASN A 66 -4.31 -9.02 13.08
N VAL A 67 -5.60 -8.80 12.83
CA VAL A 67 -6.11 -8.14 11.61
C VAL A 67 -7.16 -7.13 12.01
N TRP A 68 -7.00 -5.89 11.55
CA TRP A 68 -8.01 -4.84 11.64
C TRP A 68 -8.57 -4.55 10.26
N GLU A 69 -9.87 -4.40 10.15
CA GLU A 69 -10.55 -4.07 8.89
C GLU A 69 -11.35 -2.78 9.04
N SER A 70 -11.27 -1.91 8.04
CA SER A 70 -12.03 -0.67 7.94
C SER A 70 -12.87 -0.68 6.67
N GLU A 71 -13.85 0.21 6.59
CA GLU A 71 -14.58 0.53 5.35
C GLU A 71 -13.69 1.21 4.30
N TYR A 72 -12.58 1.83 4.76
CA TYR A 72 -11.66 2.59 3.92
C TYR A 72 -10.36 1.85 3.67
N ARG A 73 -9.75 2.08 2.50
CA ARG A 73 -8.41 1.56 2.22
C ARG A 73 -7.38 2.20 3.14
N ASN A 74 -6.28 1.49 3.37
CA ASN A 74 -5.15 2.03 4.08
C ASN A 74 -4.62 3.29 3.38
N GLY A 75 -4.36 4.30 4.18
CA GLY A 75 -3.51 5.43 3.82
C GLY A 75 -2.04 5.08 3.98
N SER A 76 -1.19 6.10 4.01
CA SER A 76 0.27 5.89 3.99
C SER A 76 0.89 5.58 5.35
N SER A 77 0.12 5.53 6.44
CA SER A 77 0.67 5.36 7.79
C SER A 77 -0.23 4.51 8.68
N ALA A 78 0.39 3.61 9.43
CA ALA A 78 -0.25 2.84 10.49
C ALA A 78 0.77 2.59 11.61
N ILE A 79 0.37 2.77 12.86
CA ILE A 79 1.22 2.59 14.04
C ILE A 79 0.45 1.90 15.17
N MET A 80 1.16 1.07 15.94
CA MET A 80 0.64 0.56 17.21
C MET A 80 0.85 1.61 18.29
N LEU A 81 -0.19 1.84 19.08
CA LEU A 81 -0.14 2.70 20.25
C LEU A 81 0.26 1.91 21.50
N PRO A 82 0.81 2.56 22.55
CA PRO A 82 1.20 1.87 23.77
C PRO A 82 0.07 1.15 24.52
N ASN A 83 -1.18 1.52 24.26
CA ASN A 83 -2.37 0.84 24.81
C ASN A 83 -2.82 -0.39 24.00
N GLY A 84 -2.06 -0.78 22.97
CA GLY A 84 -2.40 -1.90 22.08
C GLY A 84 -3.36 -1.57 20.96
N HIS A 85 -3.79 -0.32 20.82
CA HIS A 85 -4.64 0.11 19.71
C HIS A 85 -3.84 0.33 18.44
N LEU A 86 -4.48 0.14 17.29
CA LEU A 86 -3.97 0.54 15.99
C LEU A 86 -4.47 1.96 15.66
N LEU A 87 -3.55 2.89 15.41
CA LEU A 87 -3.85 4.17 14.78
C LEU A 87 -3.43 4.13 13.32
N ARG A 88 -4.33 4.42 12.37
CA ARG A 88 -4.04 4.37 10.94
C ARG A 88 -4.60 5.58 10.19
N GLY A 89 -3.90 5.94 9.12
CA GLY A 89 -4.45 6.80 8.07
C GLY A 89 -5.34 5.96 7.15
N SER A 90 -6.47 6.53 6.74
CA SER A 90 -7.45 5.89 5.88
C SER A 90 -7.79 6.78 4.70
N THR A 91 -7.86 6.17 3.52
CA THR A 91 -8.06 6.90 2.27
C THR A 91 -9.55 7.04 1.98
N LEU A 92 -10.05 8.27 2.07
CA LEU A 92 -11.41 8.61 1.66
C LEU A 92 -11.60 8.37 0.16
N PRO A 93 -12.83 8.09 -0.31
CA PRO A 93 -13.16 8.07 -1.73
C PRO A 93 -12.71 9.36 -2.43
N ARG A 94 -12.21 9.22 -3.66
CA ARG A 94 -11.63 10.36 -4.40
C ARG A 94 -12.60 11.53 -4.57
N GLU A 95 -13.87 11.23 -4.75
CA GLU A 95 -14.97 12.21 -4.88
C GLU A 95 -15.23 13.02 -3.62
N GLU A 96 -14.84 12.48 -2.44
CA GLU A 96 -14.98 13.17 -1.16
C GLU A 96 -13.78 14.06 -0.83
N ILE A 97 -12.64 13.87 -1.49
CA ILE A 97 -11.42 14.61 -1.18
C ILE A 97 -11.52 16.05 -1.64
N ALA A 98 -11.38 16.97 -0.68
CA ALA A 98 -11.50 18.41 -0.92
C ALA A 98 -10.40 18.96 -1.85
N VAL A 99 -9.20 18.40 -1.80
CA VAL A 99 -8.06 18.74 -2.66
C VAL A 99 -7.34 17.44 -3.04
N PRO A 100 -7.64 16.86 -4.22
CA PRO A 100 -7.02 15.60 -4.64
C PRO A 100 -5.57 15.81 -5.10
N PHE A 101 -4.64 15.10 -4.47
CA PHE A 101 -3.22 15.02 -4.85
C PHE A 101 -2.67 13.63 -4.51
N GLY A 102 -1.42 13.32 -4.87
CA GLY A 102 -0.83 12.02 -4.56
C GLY A 102 -0.61 11.83 -3.06
N GLY A 103 -0.90 10.62 -2.54
CA GLY A 103 -0.66 10.26 -1.14
C GLY A 103 -1.67 10.80 -0.12
N PHE A 104 -2.81 11.33 -0.57
CA PHE A 104 -3.88 11.74 0.34
C PHE A 104 -4.50 10.54 1.09
N ALA A 105 -4.95 10.81 2.32
CA ALA A 105 -5.76 9.88 3.10
C ALA A 105 -7.07 10.55 3.53
N GLY A 106 -7.00 11.65 4.24
CA GLY A 106 -8.13 12.48 4.63
C GLY A 106 -8.84 12.04 5.91
N LEU A 107 -8.56 10.83 6.41
CA LEU A 107 -9.16 10.27 7.62
C LEU A 107 -8.08 9.62 8.49
N LEU A 108 -8.21 9.76 9.79
CA LEU A 108 -7.50 9.01 10.81
C LEU A 108 -8.49 8.15 11.57
N GLU A 109 -8.16 6.88 11.80
CA GLU A 109 -8.98 5.94 12.57
C GLU A 109 -8.14 5.26 13.64
N GLU A 110 -8.72 5.08 14.83
CA GLU A 110 -8.15 4.28 15.91
C GLU A 110 -9.05 3.07 16.16
N PHE A 111 -8.45 1.89 16.21
CA PHE A 111 -9.11 0.63 16.48
C PHE A 111 -8.54 0.01 17.75
N ASP A 112 -9.40 -0.58 18.58
CA ASP A 112 -8.95 -1.42 19.68
C ASP A 112 -8.37 -2.76 19.17
N TRP A 113 -7.92 -3.61 20.09
CA TRP A 113 -7.34 -4.90 19.74
C TRP A 113 -8.35 -5.85 19.08
N GLU A 114 -9.62 -5.77 19.47
CA GLU A 114 -10.73 -6.57 18.95
C GLU A 114 -11.23 -6.11 17.58
N GLY A 115 -10.73 -4.97 17.06
CA GLY A 115 -11.07 -4.42 15.77
C GLY A 115 -12.26 -3.45 15.80
N ASN A 116 -12.72 -3.02 16.98
CA ASN A 116 -13.74 -1.98 17.07
C ASN A 116 -13.11 -0.60 16.83
N LYS A 117 -13.74 0.21 15.99
CA LYS A 117 -13.33 1.60 15.79
C LYS A 117 -13.73 2.43 17.01
N VAL A 118 -12.73 2.90 17.77
CA VAL A 118 -12.93 3.65 19.02
C VAL A 118 -12.82 5.16 18.83
N TRP A 119 -12.18 5.60 17.74
CA TRP A 119 -12.02 7.02 17.45
C TRP A 119 -11.78 7.25 15.96
N GLU A 120 -12.18 8.43 15.48
CA GLU A 120 -11.82 8.89 14.14
C GLU A 120 -11.67 10.41 14.09
N LEU A 121 -10.87 10.90 13.14
CA LEU A 121 -10.72 12.32 12.82
C LEU A 121 -10.64 12.52 11.31
N LYS A 122 -11.61 13.23 10.74
CA LYS A 122 -11.58 13.63 9.33
C LYS A 122 -10.83 14.96 9.19
N VAL A 123 -9.67 14.90 8.51
CA VAL A 123 -8.87 16.08 8.14
C VAL A 123 -8.93 16.22 6.62
N ASN A 124 -10.02 16.81 6.15
CA ASN A 124 -10.34 16.91 4.74
C ASN A 124 -11.09 18.21 4.45
N SER A 125 -10.35 19.25 4.10
CA SER A 125 -10.89 20.57 3.77
C SER A 125 -10.05 21.25 2.70
N ARG A 126 -10.54 22.36 2.13
CA ARG A 126 -9.75 23.19 1.20
C ARG A 126 -8.52 23.83 1.84
N LYS A 127 -8.44 23.88 3.17
CA LYS A 127 -7.28 24.40 3.93
C LYS A 127 -6.21 23.32 4.18
N GLY A 128 -6.59 22.05 4.12
CA GLY A 128 -5.68 20.95 4.31
C GLY A 128 -6.38 19.60 4.30
N VAL A 129 -5.64 18.61 3.84
CA VAL A 129 -6.03 17.20 3.83
C VAL A 129 -4.91 16.40 4.50
N PHE A 130 -5.26 15.47 5.39
CA PHE A 130 -4.28 14.56 5.96
C PHE A 130 -3.64 13.70 4.86
N HIS A 131 -2.31 13.58 4.90
CA HIS A 131 -1.54 12.76 3.96
C HIS A 131 -0.27 12.20 4.61
N HIS A 132 0.24 11.10 4.05
CA HIS A 132 1.47 10.42 4.42
C HIS A 132 1.56 10.01 5.89
N GLY A 133 2.38 10.68 6.68
CA GLY A 133 2.75 10.23 8.02
C GLY A 133 1.97 10.88 9.16
N MET A 134 1.94 10.20 10.30
CA MET A 134 1.41 10.69 11.56
C MET A 134 2.32 10.27 12.71
N GLN A 135 2.24 11.03 13.79
CA GLN A 135 2.89 10.67 15.04
C GLN A 135 2.02 11.15 16.21
N ARG A 136 1.76 10.26 17.16
CA ARG A 136 1.13 10.65 18.42
C ARG A 136 2.17 11.31 19.31
N LEU A 137 1.81 12.47 19.86
CA LEU A 137 2.64 13.14 20.86
C LEU A 137 2.39 12.55 22.25
N ALA A 138 3.40 12.65 23.14
CA ALA A 138 3.36 12.09 24.48
C ALA A 138 2.56 12.91 25.50
N ASN A 139 1.95 14.04 25.11
CA ASN A 139 1.18 14.96 25.95
C ASN A 139 -0.33 14.76 25.87
#